data_b043612baf2b3e662152f30000b0088c
#
_entry.id   b043612baf2b3e662152f30000b0088c
#
_cell.length_a   1.000
_cell.length_b   1.000
_cell.length_c   1.000
_cell.angle_alpha   90.00
_cell.angle_beta   90.00
_cell.angle_gamma   90.00
#
_symmetry.space_group_name_H-M   'P 1'
#
loop_
_entity.id
_entity.type
_entity.pdbx_description
1 polymer ?
#
loop_
_entity_poly.entity_id
_entity_poly.type
_entity_poly.pdbx_seq_one_letter_code
_entity_poly.pdbx_strand_id
1 'polypeptide(L)'
;MVKACQVRIGEGETCVVETLDRAGNEKILTNGFNREVVLEPGLRMAQVELEKAKTGEKRSDWQRLLDTLAETDGEVEPGQMEVDLKLAGELYGMRRDSDEWYVIYSRRRILEMRKEAGRRCLAAFDIGTTTIAGYLLDGVDGRTLSVESRMNPQAQYGADVIMRANYGLEHGTEALSMCVQEAVNEMLEVWQRMQG
;
A
#
# COMPACT_ATOMS: atom_id res chain seq x y z
N MET A 1 26.54 6.31 33.33
CA MET A 1 25.12 6.28 33.00
C MET A 1 24.65 4.84 33.18
N VAL A 2 23.74 4.58 34.10
CA VAL A 2 23.25 3.23 34.40
C VAL A 2 21.84 3.10 33.81
N LYS A 3 21.53 1.93 33.21
CA LYS A 3 20.18 1.69 32.66
C LYS A 3 19.18 1.59 33.81
N ALA A 4 18.09 2.35 33.75
CA ALA A 4 17.07 2.39 34.81
C ALA A 4 16.52 1.01 35.18
N CYS A 5 16.39 0.09 34.22
CA CYS A 5 15.94 -1.29 34.43
C CYS A 5 16.94 -2.17 35.22
N GLN A 6 18.15 -1.69 35.47
CA GLN A 6 19.20 -2.39 36.22
C GLN A 6 19.44 -1.81 37.61
N VAL A 7 18.73 -0.75 37.99
CA VAL A 7 18.84 -0.10 39.30
C VAL A 7 17.85 -0.74 40.26
N ARG A 8 18.34 -1.29 41.37
CA ARG A 8 17.50 -1.72 42.49
C ARG A 8 17.46 -0.60 43.55
N ILE A 9 16.28 -0.18 43.91
CA ILE A 9 16.06 0.81 44.94
C ILE A 9 15.75 0.06 46.23
N GLY A 10 16.51 0.31 47.29
CA GLY A 10 16.30 -0.28 48.59
C GLY A 10 15.08 0.33 49.33
N GLU A 11 14.58 -0.37 50.34
CA GLU A 11 13.46 0.08 51.13
C GLU A 11 13.86 1.35 51.89
N GLY A 12 13.14 2.48 51.68
CA GLY A 12 13.44 3.79 52.26
C GLY A 12 14.38 4.69 51.45
N GLU A 13 14.91 4.25 50.31
CA GLU A 13 15.69 5.10 49.42
C GLU A 13 14.81 5.89 48.46
N THR A 14 15.16 7.18 48.27
CA THR A 14 14.49 8.03 47.27
C THR A 14 15.39 8.12 46.01
N CYS A 15 14.87 7.78 44.88
CA CYS A 15 15.57 7.90 43.60
C CYS A 15 14.91 9.00 42.75
N VAL A 16 15.71 9.94 42.27
CA VAL A 16 15.26 10.93 41.26
C VAL A 16 15.64 10.39 39.88
N VAL A 17 14.64 10.15 39.08
CA VAL A 17 14.85 9.73 37.69
C VAL A 17 14.67 10.94 36.79
N GLU A 18 15.76 11.45 36.22
CA GLU A 18 15.67 12.39 35.10
C GLU A 18 15.49 11.58 33.79
N THR A 19 14.33 11.71 33.18
CA THR A 19 14.14 11.27 31.80
C THR A 19 14.79 12.31 30.90
N LEU A 20 15.84 11.92 30.20
CA LEU A 20 16.31 12.74 29.08
C LEU A 20 15.16 12.85 28.10
N ASP A 21 14.64 14.06 27.94
CA ASP A 21 13.60 14.36 26.98
C ASP A 21 14.17 14.14 25.57
N ARG A 22 14.00 12.94 25.04
CA ARG A 22 14.30 12.59 23.65
C ARG A 22 13.21 13.05 22.69
N ALA A 23 12.44 14.08 23.06
CA ALA A 23 11.48 14.76 22.22
C ALA A 23 12.15 15.56 21.07
N GLY A 24 13.39 15.29 20.74
CA GLY A 24 14.13 15.88 19.65
C GLY A 24 14.59 14.81 18.67
N ASN A 25 13.86 14.65 17.57
CA ASN A 25 14.34 14.03 16.33
C ASN A 25 15.06 12.66 16.49
N GLU A 26 14.39 11.64 16.95
CA GLU A 26 14.73 10.31 16.45
C GLU A 26 14.49 10.34 14.93
N LYS A 27 15.51 10.74 14.19
CA LYS A 27 15.54 10.59 12.73
C LYS A 27 15.39 9.10 12.48
N ILE A 28 14.17 8.68 12.18
CA ILE A 28 13.92 7.36 11.61
C ILE A 28 14.80 7.32 10.37
N LEU A 29 15.67 6.32 10.29
CA LEU A 29 16.52 6.11 9.12
C LEU A 29 15.62 5.77 7.93
N THR A 30 15.20 6.81 7.23
CA THR A 30 14.41 6.68 5.99
C THR A 30 15.30 6.43 4.77
N ASN A 31 16.61 6.57 4.92
CA ASN A 31 17.60 6.30 3.89
C ASN A 31 18.28 4.95 4.17
N GLY A 32 17.76 3.90 3.56
CA GLY A 32 18.43 2.60 3.46
C GLY A 32 19.50 2.59 2.36
N PHE A 33 20.30 1.53 2.29
CA PHE A 33 21.17 1.28 1.16
C PHE A 33 20.32 1.08 -0.11
N ASN A 34 20.39 2.02 -1.04
CA ASN A 34 19.84 1.83 -2.38
C ASN A 34 20.70 0.78 -3.10
N ARG A 35 20.16 -0.42 -3.27
CA ARG A 35 20.67 -1.35 -4.27
C ARG A 35 20.12 -0.93 -5.63
N GLU A 36 20.98 -0.86 -6.64
CA GLU A 36 20.51 -0.82 -8.02
C GLU A 36 19.74 -2.12 -8.30
N VAL A 37 18.44 -2.01 -8.33
CA VAL A 37 17.54 -3.11 -8.72
C VAL A 37 17.00 -2.75 -10.08
N VAL A 38 17.13 -3.67 -11.04
CA VAL A 38 16.40 -3.54 -12.31
C VAL A 38 14.92 -3.70 -11.98
N LEU A 39 14.18 -2.60 -12.07
CA LEU A 39 12.75 -2.60 -11.80
C LEU A 39 12.00 -3.17 -13.01
N GLU A 40 11.43 -4.34 -12.85
CA GLU A 40 10.32 -4.77 -13.70
C GLU A 40 9.03 -4.18 -13.09
N PRO A 41 8.38 -3.20 -13.73
CA PRO A 41 7.16 -2.61 -13.19
C PRO A 41 6.09 -3.69 -13.07
N GLY A 42 5.73 -4.03 -11.83
CA GLY A 42 4.69 -5.03 -11.54
C GLY A 42 3.30 -4.56 -11.98
N LEU A 43 3.14 -3.24 -12.17
CA LEU A 43 1.92 -2.60 -12.66
C LEU A 43 2.18 -1.94 -14.01
N ARG A 44 1.30 -2.23 -14.96
CA ARG A 44 1.27 -1.62 -16.30
C ARG A 44 0.00 -0.83 -16.48
N MET A 45 0.02 0.10 -17.41
CA MET A 45 -1.15 0.85 -17.84
C MET A 45 -1.14 0.96 -19.36
N ALA A 46 -2.25 0.61 -19.98
CA ALA A 46 -2.47 0.80 -21.41
C ALA A 46 -3.72 1.63 -21.64
N GLN A 47 -3.68 2.51 -22.64
CA GLN A 47 -4.88 3.11 -23.19
C GLN A 47 -5.47 2.16 -24.20
N VAL A 48 -6.73 1.85 -24.05
CA VAL A 48 -7.47 0.94 -24.92
C VAL A 48 -8.73 1.63 -25.44
N GLU A 49 -9.03 1.41 -26.70
CA GLU A 49 -10.28 1.83 -27.33
C GLU A 49 -11.15 0.58 -27.55
N LEU A 50 -12.32 0.58 -26.90
CA LEU A 50 -13.26 -0.54 -26.98
C LEU A 50 -14.33 -0.26 -28.01
N GLU A 51 -14.15 -0.72 -29.24
CA GLU A 51 -15.18 -0.61 -30.27
C GLU A 51 -16.52 -1.22 -29.81
N LYS A 52 -17.61 -0.63 -30.26
CA LYS A 52 -18.95 -1.18 -30.00
C LYS A 52 -19.13 -2.53 -30.68
N ALA A 53 -19.82 -3.45 -30.00
CA ALA A 53 -20.13 -4.77 -30.59
C ALA A 53 -20.92 -4.59 -31.87
N LYS A 54 -20.50 -5.30 -32.90
CA LYS A 54 -21.23 -5.37 -34.18
C LYS A 54 -22.36 -6.40 -34.09
N THR A 55 -23.45 -6.18 -34.80
CA THR A 55 -24.56 -7.15 -34.85
C THR A 55 -24.06 -8.50 -35.32
N GLY A 56 -24.31 -9.55 -34.54
CA GLY A 56 -23.84 -10.91 -34.82
C GLY A 56 -22.48 -11.26 -34.22
N GLU A 57 -21.81 -10.34 -33.55
CA GLU A 57 -20.56 -10.62 -32.83
C GLU A 57 -20.83 -11.51 -31.61
N LYS A 58 -20.02 -12.57 -31.44
CA LYS A 58 -20.15 -13.54 -30.37
C LYS A 58 -19.21 -13.26 -29.18
N ARG A 59 -18.20 -12.40 -29.37
CA ARG A 59 -17.24 -12.08 -28.30
C ARG A 59 -17.93 -11.22 -27.24
N SER A 60 -17.71 -11.53 -25.98
CA SER A 60 -18.11 -10.69 -24.85
C SER A 60 -17.30 -9.38 -24.82
N ASP A 61 -17.79 -8.38 -24.09
CA ASP A 61 -17.07 -7.13 -23.85
C ASP A 61 -15.72 -7.41 -23.18
N TRP A 62 -15.70 -8.39 -22.30
CA TRP A 62 -14.48 -8.86 -21.64
C TRP A 62 -13.45 -9.41 -22.64
N GLN A 63 -13.87 -10.29 -23.52
CA GLN A 63 -12.96 -10.83 -24.55
C GLN A 63 -12.41 -9.75 -25.46
N ARG A 64 -13.24 -8.79 -25.88
CA ARG A 64 -12.78 -7.65 -26.67
C ARG A 64 -11.76 -6.80 -25.94
N LEU A 65 -12.00 -6.51 -24.65
CA LEU A 65 -11.03 -5.78 -23.82
C LEU A 65 -9.69 -6.50 -23.78
N LEU A 66 -9.69 -7.81 -23.54
CA LEU A 66 -8.46 -8.60 -23.46
C LEU A 66 -7.73 -8.68 -24.80
N ASP A 67 -8.47 -8.85 -25.91
CA ASP A 67 -7.90 -8.86 -27.27
C ASP A 67 -7.22 -7.52 -27.56
N THR A 68 -7.91 -6.39 -27.31
CA THR A 68 -7.36 -5.03 -27.51
C THR A 68 -6.15 -4.79 -26.60
N LEU A 69 -6.20 -5.25 -25.36
CA LEU A 69 -5.09 -5.13 -24.43
C LEU A 69 -3.86 -5.92 -24.90
N ALA A 70 -4.06 -7.13 -25.43
CA ALA A 70 -2.98 -7.96 -25.99
C ALA A 70 -2.41 -7.38 -27.29
N GLU A 71 -3.21 -6.67 -28.10
CA GLU A 71 -2.73 -5.94 -29.27
C GLU A 71 -1.87 -4.74 -28.86
N THR A 72 -2.20 -4.10 -27.73
CA THR A 72 -1.47 -2.94 -27.20
C THR A 72 -0.20 -3.34 -26.46
N ASP A 73 -0.25 -4.45 -25.73
CA ASP A 73 0.87 -5.03 -24.97
C ASP A 73 0.98 -6.52 -25.28
N GLY A 74 1.93 -6.84 -26.16
CA GLY A 74 2.15 -8.23 -26.65
C GLY A 74 2.58 -9.23 -25.55
N GLU A 75 2.82 -8.79 -24.32
CA GLU A 75 3.09 -9.70 -23.18
C GLU A 75 1.79 -10.13 -22.46
N VAL A 76 0.65 -9.56 -22.83
CA VAL A 76 -0.65 -9.94 -22.28
C VAL A 76 -1.15 -11.19 -22.98
N GLU A 77 -1.41 -12.23 -22.19
CA GLU A 77 -2.05 -13.46 -22.65
C GLU A 77 -3.53 -13.47 -22.24
N PRO A 78 -4.48 -13.23 -23.16
CA PRO A 78 -5.91 -13.08 -22.84
C PRO A 78 -6.48 -14.23 -22.01
N GLY A 79 -6.07 -15.46 -22.30
CA GLY A 79 -6.55 -16.67 -21.61
C GLY A 79 -6.03 -16.85 -20.18
N GLN A 80 -5.05 -16.05 -19.76
CA GLN A 80 -4.47 -16.10 -18.41
C GLN A 80 -4.85 -14.90 -17.54
N MET A 81 -5.58 -13.93 -18.10
CA MET A 81 -5.96 -12.74 -17.38
C MET A 81 -7.17 -12.97 -16.47
N GLU A 82 -7.02 -12.54 -15.23
CA GLU A 82 -8.06 -12.54 -14.20
C GLU A 82 -8.64 -11.14 -14.02
N VAL A 83 -9.87 -11.06 -13.58
CA VAL A 83 -10.54 -9.82 -13.19
C VAL A 83 -11.38 -10.03 -11.94
N ASP A 84 -11.50 -9.00 -11.14
CA ASP A 84 -12.47 -8.98 -10.05
C ASP A 84 -13.90 -9.00 -10.60
N LEU A 85 -14.79 -9.80 -9.98
CA LEU A 85 -16.18 -9.92 -10.41
C LEU A 85 -16.93 -8.59 -10.40
N LYS A 86 -16.59 -7.69 -9.47
CA LYS A 86 -17.18 -6.37 -9.41
C LYS A 86 -16.82 -5.57 -10.65
N LEU A 87 -15.51 -5.50 -10.98
CA LEU A 87 -15.03 -4.80 -12.17
C LEU A 87 -15.61 -5.41 -13.46
N ALA A 88 -15.67 -6.74 -13.54
CA ALA A 88 -16.29 -7.43 -14.68
C ALA A 88 -17.78 -7.07 -14.86
N GLY A 89 -18.51 -6.94 -13.74
CA GLY A 89 -19.91 -6.53 -13.76
C GLY A 89 -20.12 -5.06 -14.16
N GLU A 90 -19.17 -4.19 -13.81
CA GLU A 90 -19.23 -2.77 -14.16
C GLU A 90 -18.86 -2.49 -15.62
N LEU A 91 -18.13 -3.38 -16.29
CA LEU A 91 -17.60 -3.18 -17.66
C LEU A 91 -18.70 -2.79 -18.67
N TYR A 92 -19.87 -3.42 -18.60
CA TYR A 92 -20.99 -3.09 -19.47
C TYR A 92 -21.48 -1.64 -19.30
N GLY A 93 -21.57 -1.17 -18.04
CA GLY A 93 -21.95 0.21 -17.74
C GLY A 93 -20.88 1.20 -18.20
N MET A 94 -19.62 0.88 -17.93
CA MET A 94 -18.46 1.70 -18.30
C MET A 94 -18.42 1.97 -19.81
N ARG A 95 -18.66 0.95 -20.64
CA ARG A 95 -18.70 1.07 -22.10
C ARG A 95 -19.78 2.02 -22.66
N ARG A 96 -20.85 2.26 -21.90
CA ARG A 96 -21.90 3.22 -22.32
C ARG A 96 -21.43 4.66 -22.15
N ASP A 97 -20.46 4.87 -21.26
CA ASP A 97 -19.96 6.19 -20.89
C ASP A 97 -18.78 6.67 -21.77
N SER A 98 -17.94 5.74 -22.23
CA SER A 98 -16.77 6.05 -23.06
C SER A 98 -16.35 4.83 -23.87
N ASP A 99 -15.74 5.06 -25.00
CA ASP A 99 -15.07 4.02 -25.80
C ASP A 99 -13.57 3.96 -25.47
N GLU A 100 -12.96 5.02 -24.88
CA GLU A 100 -11.56 5.09 -24.48
C GLU A 100 -11.41 4.89 -22.97
N TRP A 101 -10.46 4.02 -22.59
CA TRP A 101 -10.17 3.68 -21.21
C TRP A 101 -8.67 3.51 -20.97
N TYR A 102 -8.24 3.84 -19.76
CA TYR A 102 -6.94 3.46 -19.22
C TYR A 102 -7.12 2.24 -18.35
N VAL A 103 -6.49 1.13 -18.75
CA VAL A 103 -6.53 -0.14 -18.03
C VAL A 103 -5.25 -0.28 -17.23
N ILE A 104 -5.38 -0.47 -15.92
CA ILE A 104 -4.26 -0.77 -15.01
C ILE A 104 -4.28 -2.26 -14.74
N TYR A 105 -3.18 -2.92 -14.99
CA TYR A 105 -3.08 -4.36 -14.90
C TYR A 105 -1.69 -4.82 -14.45
N SER A 106 -1.62 -6.03 -13.92
CA SER A 106 -0.42 -6.80 -13.68
C SER A 106 -0.29 -7.89 -14.74
N ARG A 107 0.75 -8.73 -14.67
CA ARG A 107 0.95 -9.82 -15.65
C ARG A 107 -0.27 -10.74 -15.84
N ARG A 108 -1.12 -10.90 -14.82
CA ARG A 108 -2.26 -11.83 -14.85
C ARG A 108 -3.58 -11.25 -14.38
N ARG A 109 -3.62 -9.97 -14.01
CA ARG A 109 -4.84 -9.43 -13.42
C ARG A 109 -5.09 -8.00 -13.84
N ILE A 110 -6.31 -7.70 -14.27
CA ILE A 110 -6.79 -6.33 -14.40
C ILE A 110 -7.21 -5.85 -13.02
N LEU A 111 -6.70 -4.68 -12.64
CA LEU A 111 -6.89 -4.10 -11.32
C LEU A 111 -7.90 -2.95 -11.36
N GLU A 112 -7.85 -2.13 -12.42
CA GLU A 112 -8.68 -0.93 -12.52
C GLU A 112 -8.86 -0.53 -13.99
N MET A 113 -9.99 0.11 -14.28
CA MET A 113 -10.25 0.82 -15.52
C MET A 113 -10.73 2.23 -15.20
N ARG A 114 -10.18 3.24 -15.88
CA ARG A 114 -10.52 4.65 -15.64
C ARG A 114 -10.45 5.48 -16.93
N LYS A 115 -11.12 6.64 -16.92
CA LYS A 115 -11.16 7.56 -18.09
C LYS A 115 -9.91 8.42 -18.23
N GLU A 116 -9.17 8.62 -17.15
CA GLU A 116 -8.00 9.49 -17.13
C GLU A 116 -6.72 8.70 -16.87
N ALA A 117 -5.64 9.10 -17.52
CA ALA A 117 -4.34 8.43 -17.37
C ALA A 117 -3.86 8.38 -15.94
N GLY A 118 -4.10 9.40 -15.14
CA GLY A 118 -3.73 9.53 -13.73
C GLY A 118 -2.34 8.96 -13.38
N ARG A 119 -1.79 9.41 -12.27
CA ARG A 119 -0.51 8.86 -11.78
C ARG A 119 -0.71 7.46 -11.21
N ARG A 120 0.22 6.56 -11.49
CA ARG A 120 0.29 5.24 -10.83
C ARG A 120 1.19 5.37 -9.62
N CYS A 121 0.67 5.10 -8.43
CA CYS A 121 1.44 5.10 -7.22
C CYS A 121 1.36 3.75 -6.54
N LEU A 122 2.46 3.35 -5.91
CA LEU A 122 2.56 2.19 -5.06
C LEU A 122 2.86 2.67 -3.64
N ALA A 123 2.29 1.99 -2.65
CA ALA A 123 2.59 2.24 -1.25
C ALA A 123 3.23 0.99 -0.64
N ALA A 124 4.34 1.18 0.07
CA ALA A 124 4.99 0.15 0.84
C ALA A 124 5.09 0.59 2.30
N PHE A 125 4.80 -0.33 3.23
CA PHE A 125 4.84 -0.04 4.66
C PHE A 125 5.77 -1.02 5.37
N ASP A 126 6.69 -0.48 6.14
CA ASP A 126 7.49 -1.22 7.13
C ASP A 126 6.84 -1.04 8.50
N ILE A 127 6.22 -2.11 9.01
CA ILE A 127 5.53 -2.11 10.30
C ILE A 127 6.47 -2.69 11.35
N GLY A 128 7.32 -1.82 11.90
CA GLY A 128 8.24 -2.17 12.96
C GLY A 128 7.59 -2.18 14.34
N THR A 129 8.28 -2.71 15.34
CA THR A 129 7.80 -2.76 16.74
C THR A 129 7.59 -1.34 17.31
N THR A 130 8.51 -0.42 17.02
CA THR A 130 8.49 0.93 17.58
C THR A 130 7.88 1.94 16.62
N THR A 131 8.10 1.77 15.31
CA THR A 131 7.73 2.74 14.28
C THR A 131 7.08 2.05 13.09
N ILE A 132 6.22 2.77 12.41
CA ILE A 132 5.70 2.42 11.09
C ILE A 132 6.29 3.43 10.11
N ALA A 133 6.96 2.96 9.07
CA ALA A 133 7.44 3.78 7.98
C ALA A 133 6.68 3.43 6.69
N GLY A 134 6.16 4.44 6.02
CA GLY A 134 5.45 4.32 4.75
C GLY A 134 6.22 5.01 3.63
N TYR A 135 6.24 4.40 2.47
CA TYR A 135 6.89 4.90 1.26
C TYR A 135 5.88 4.97 0.14
N LEU A 136 5.69 6.16 -0.41
CA LEU A 136 4.94 6.35 -1.64
C LEU A 136 5.91 6.31 -2.82
N LEU A 137 5.68 5.43 -3.76
CA LEU A 137 6.56 5.18 -4.89
C LEU A 137 5.85 5.50 -6.20
N ASP A 138 6.59 5.99 -7.18
CA ASP A 138 6.10 6.08 -8.56
C ASP A 138 5.98 4.66 -9.14
N GLY A 139 4.80 4.34 -9.66
CA GLY A 139 4.51 3.01 -10.20
C GLY A 139 5.15 2.73 -11.57
N VAL A 140 5.84 3.72 -12.16
CA VAL A 140 6.52 3.57 -13.46
C VAL A 140 7.99 3.20 -13.25
N ASP A 141 8.69 3.98 -12.43
CA ASP A 141 10.14 3.87 -12.25
C ASP A 141 10.56 3.48 -10.83
N GLY A 142 9.58 3.31 -9.91
CA GLY A 142 9.83 2.92 -8.53
C GLY A 142 10.49 3.98 -7.66
N ARG A 143 10.67 5.21 -8.16
CA ARG A 143 11.29 6.27 -7.37
C ARG A 143 10.40 6.65 -6.20
N THR A 144 11.00 6.94 -5.07
CA THR A 144 10.29 7.40 -3.88
C THR A 144 9.76 8.82 -4.10
N LEU A 145 8.46 8.98 -3.96
CA LEU A 145 7.74 10.26 -4.08
C LEU A 145 7.58 10.94 -2.72
N SER A 146 7.30 10.16 -1.68
CA SER A 146 7.15 10.64 -0.31
C SER A 146 7.49 9.54 0.68
N VAL A 147 7.93 9.94 1.87
CA VAL A 147 8.16 9.04 3.00
C VAL A 147 7.48 9.66 4.22
N GLU A 148 6.66 8.86 4.87
CA GLU A 148 6.01 9.19 6.14
C GLU A 148 6.44 8.19 7.20
N SER A 149 6.53 8.65 8.44
CA SER A 149 6.84 7.76 9.55
C SER A 149 6.15 8.21 10.82
N ARG A 150 5.77 7.25 11.65
CA ARG A 150 5.14 7.50 12.94
C ARG A 150 5.45 6.41 13.95
N MET A 151 5.23 6.71 15.21
CA MET A 151 5.30 5.70 16.25
C MET A 151 4.23 4.65 16.05
N ASN A 152 4.59 3.38 16.28
CA ASN A 152 3.62 2.28 16.18
C ASN A 152 2.60 2.38 17.31
N PRO A 153 1.30 2.64 17.01
CA PRO A 153 0.27 2.84 18.04
C PRO A 153 -0.01 1.58 18.88
N GLN A 154 0.46 0.41 18.43
CA GLN A 154 0.38 -0.81 19.25
C GLN A 154 1.18 -0.72 20.56
N ALA A 155 2.05 0.30 20.73
CA ALA A 155 2.79 0.52 21.97
C ALA A 155 1.88 0.67 23.21
N GLN A 156 0.64 1.12 23.02
CA GLN A 156 -0.36 1.22 24.09
C GLN A 156 -0.82 -0.16 24.65
N TYR A 157 -0.66 -1.23 23.85
CA TYR A 157 -1.01 -2.60 24.22
C TYR A 157 0.18 -3.42 24.68
N GLY A 158 1.39 -2.89 24.56
CA GLY A 158 2.63 -3.52 24.98
C GLY A 158 3.86 -2.85 24.40
N ALA A 159 4.87 -2.65 25.23
CA ALA A 159 6.11 -1.98 24.83
C ALA A 159 6.93 -2.79 23.82
N ASP A 160 6.77 -4.10 23.82
CA ASP A 160 7.47 -5.01 22.90
C ASP A 160 6.49 -6.04 22.26
N VAL A 161 7.03 -6.83 21.33
CA VAL A 161 6.26 -7.82 20.58
C VAL A 161 5.67 -8.89 21.48
N ILE A 162 6.39 -9.30 22.54
CA ILE A 162 5.93 -10.38 23.44
C ILE A 162 4.73 -9.90 24.26
N MET A 163 4.79 -8.66 24.78
CA MET A 163 3.68 -8.08 25.53
C MET A 163 2.43 -7.94 24.65
N ARG A 164 2.60 -7.52 23.38
CA ARG A 164 1.48 -7.42 22.41
C ARG A 164 0.91 -8.79 22.06
N ALA A 165 1.77 -9.80 21.90
CA ALA A 165 1.32 -11.17 21.66
C ALA A 165 0.50 -11.69 22.84
N ASN A 166 0.93 -11.45 24.08
CA ASN A 166 0.18 -11.83 25.27
C ASN A 166 -1.17 -11.09 25.35
N TYR A 167 -1.17 -9.77 25.06
CA TYR A 167 -2.41 -9.01 24.99
C TYR A 167 -3.38 -9.62 23.96
N GLY A 168 -2.88 -9.98 22.76
CA GLY A 168 -3.68 -10.61 21.72
C GLY A 168 -4.24 -11.99 22.10
N LEU A 169 -3.48 -12.76 22.87
CA LEU A 169 -3.95 -14.04 23.39
C LEU A 169 -5.07 -13.90 24.44
N GLU A 170 -5.01 -12.87 25.26
CA GLU A 170 -5.98 -12.62 26.34
C GLU A 170 -7.23 -11.87 25.88
N HIS A 171 -7.10 -10.93 24.93
CA HIS A 171 -8.15 -9.96 24.58
C HIS A 171 -8.56 -10.01 23.10
N GLY A 172 -7.92 -10.84 22.27
CA GLY A 172 -8.09 -10.84 20.82
C GLY A 172 -7.15 -9.87 20.10
N THR A 173 -7.08 -9.99 18.79
CA THR A 173 -6.14 -9.25 17.94
C THR A 173 -6.75 -8.01 17.26
N GLU A 174 -8.06 -7.80 17.40
CA GLU A 174 -8.82 -6.76 16.70
C GLU A 174 -8.29 -5.36 17.01
N ALA A 175 -8.07 -5.05 18.28
CA ALA A 175 -7.56 -3.74 18.69
C ALA A 175 -6.14 -3.47 18.16
N LEU A 176 -5.28 -4.51 18.16
CA LEU A 176 -3.93 -4.44 17.59
C LEU A 176 -3.96 -4.22 16.07
N SER A 177 -4.90 -4.85 15.37
CA SER A 177 -5.06 -4.71 13.93
C SER A 177 -5.62 -3.33 13.56
N MET A 178 -6.69 -2.90 14.25
CA MET A 178 -7.36 -1.64 13.97
C MET A 178 -6.42 -0.44 14.11
N CYS A 179 -5.65 -0.35 15.17
CA CYS A 179 -4.76 0.80 15.38
C CYS A 179 -3.65 0.89 14.31
N VAL A 180 -3.17 -0.24 13.76
CA VAL A 180 -2.23 -0.23 12.64
C VAL A 180 -2.93 0.19 11.35
N GLN A 181 -4.13 -0.33 11.08
CA GLN A 181 -4.92 0.05 9.91
C GLN A 181 -5.23 1.56 9.91
N GLU A 182 -5.62 2.11 11.05
CA GLU A 182 -5.84 3.54 11.21
C GLU A 182 -4.57 4.34 10.91
N ALA A 183 -3.43 3.93 11.46
CA ALA A 183 -2.15 4.59 11.20
C ALA A 183 -1.76 4.56 9.72
N VAL A 184 -1.97 3.44 9.04
CA VAL A 184 -1.73 3.29 7.59
C VAL A 184 -2.69 4.17 6.79
N ASN A 185 -3.98 4.17 7.14
CA ASN A 185 -4.98 4.98 6.45
C ASN A 185 -4.69 6.48 6.57
N GLU A 186 -4.29 6.96 7.74
CA GLU A 186 -3.90 8.35 7.92
C GLU A 186 -2.68 8.74 7.05
N MET A 187 -1.68 7.85 6.88
CA MET A 187 -0.57 8.09 5.96
C MET A 187 -1.05 8.16 4.50
N LEU A 188 -1.96 7.26 4.10
CA LEU A 188 -2.55 7.27 2.76
C LEU A 188 -3.35 8.56 2.48
N GLU A 189 -4.12 9.04 3.46
CA GLU A 189 -4.84 10.31 3.35
C GLU A 189 -3.91 11.52 3.18
N VAL A 190 -2.77 11.55 3.87
CA VAL A 190 -1.75 12.59 3.67
C VAL A 190 -1.28 12.59 2.23
N TRP A 191 -0.95 11.43 1.68
CA TRP A 191 -0.49 11.31 0.30
C TRP A 191 -1.57 11.64 -0.74
N GLN A 192 -2.83 11.28 -0.49
CA GLN A 192 -3.94 11.66 -1.37
C GLN A 192 -4.08 13.19 -1.48
N ARG A 193 -3.98 13.89 -0.34
CA ARG A 193 -4.03 15.38 -0.31
C ARG A 193 -2.85 16.05 -1.02
N MET A 194 -1.70 15.39 -1.09
CA MET A 194 -0.51 15.92 -1.79
C MET A 194 -0.60 15.76 -3.33
N GLN A 195 -1.52 14.92 -3.81
CA GLN A 195 -1.64 14.60 -5.24
C GLN A 195 -2.83 15.28 -5.94
N GLY A 196 -3.76 15.89 -5.17
CA GLY A 196 -4.85 16.70 -5.67
C GLY A 196 -4.47 18.16 -5.73
#